data_4b3d3f019a0af897ded53690609b41f2
#
_entry.id   4b3d3f019a0af897ded53690609b41f2
#
_cell.length_a   1.000
_cell.length_b   1.000
_cell.length_c   1.000
_cell.angle_alpha   90.00
_cell.angle_beta   90.00
_cell.angle_gamma   90.00
#
_symmetry.space_group_name_H-M   'P 1'
#
loop_
_entity.id
_entity.type
_entity.pdbx_description
1 polymer ?
#
loop_
_entity_poly.entity_id
_entity_poly.type
_entity_poly.pdbx_seq_one_letter_code
_entity_poly.pdbx_strand_id
1 'polypeptide(L)'
;HALGDSLDPLNTEAVARAVFTSPEVAAVGISEEGAREAGRKVRVAKLPLARNPRAKMQSVEDGFVKIISSRSGIVIGGVIVGPHASDLIFPLTLAVHSRMTVDQLSSAFTIYPSISGTISEVARILH
;
A
#
# COMPACT_ATOMS: atom_id res chain seq x y z
N HIS A 1 26.49 13.43 6.00
CA HIS A 1 27.35 14.50 5.45
C HIS A 1 28.32 15.09 6.45
N ALA A 2 27.94 15.23 7.69
CA ALA A 2 28.84 15.81 8.71
C ALA A 2 30.13 15.00 8.89
N LEU A 3 30.11 13.72 8.57
CA LEU A 3 31.27 12.82 8.65
C LEU A 3 31.86 12.47 7.29
N GLY A 4 31.45 13.17 6.23
CA GLY A 4 31.94 12.94 4.89
C GLY A 4 31.31 11.76 4.15
N ASP A 5 30.33 11.10 4.73
CA ASP A 5 29.62 10.02 4.07
C ASP A 5 28.68 10.55 2.99
N SER A 6 28.60 9.82 1.89
CA SER A 6 27.63 10.09 0.85
C SER A 6 26.28 9.50 1.28
N LEU A 7 25.22 10.31 1.22
CA LEU A 7 23.87 9.89 1.53
C LEU A 7 23.01 9.93 0.27
N ASP A 8 22.17 8.91 0.10
CA ASP A 8 21.18 8.92 -0.96
C ASP A 8 20.13 10.01 -0.68
N PRO A 9 19.65 10.70 -1.71
CA PRO A 9 18.56 11.65 -1.55
C PRO A 9 17.31 10.97 -0.95
N LEU A 10 16.60 11.67 -0.09
CA LEU A 10 15.35 11.16 0.47
C LEU A 10 14.32 10.97 -0.64
N ASN A 11 13.79 9.75 -0.76
CA ASN A 11 12.69 9.47 -1.67
C ASN A 11 11.38 9.97 -1.05
N THR A 12 10.99 11.20 -1.35
CA THR A 12 9.80 11.83 -0.80
C THR A 12 8.50 11.17 -1.26
N GLU A 13 8.51 10.49 -2.42
CA GLU A 13 7.34 9.75 -2.90
C GLU A 13 7.04 8.51 -2.05
N ALA A 14 8.05 7.97 -1.38
CA ALA A 14 7.91 6.79 -0.54
C ALA A 14 7.72 7.11 0.95
N VAL A 15 7.46 8.36 1.30
CA VAL A 15 7.16 8.73 2.69
C VAL A 15 5.70 8.43 2.99
N ALA A 16 5.48 7.49 3.88
CA ALA A 16 4.13 7.15 4.34
C ALA A 16 3.60 8.19 5.31
N ARG A 17 2.30 8.35 5.32
CA ARG A 17 1.58 9.25 6.23
C ARG A 17 0.39 8.52 6.84
N ALA A 18 0.00 8.89 8.04
CA ALA A 18 -1.13 8.28 8.73
C ALA A 18 -1.94 9.31 9.50
N VAL A 19 -3.24 9.03 9.61
CA VAL A 19 -4.17 9.75 10.48
C VAL A 19 -4.73 8.73 11.47
N PHE A 20 -4.50 8.99 12.75
CA PHE A 20 -4.83 8.05 13.83
C PHE A 20 -6.27 8.24 14.31
N THR A 21 -7.19 8.12 13.37
CA THR A 21 -8.63 8.12 13.62
C THR A 21 -9.11 6.68 13.88
N SER A 22 -10.41 6.50 14.05
CA SER A 22 -11.02 5.18 14.16
C SER A 22 -12.08 5.04 13.06
N PRO A 23 -11.80 4.31 11.98
CA PRO A 23 -10.56 3.58 11.65
C PRO A 23 -9.37 4.50 11.30
N GLU A 24 -8.15 3.98 11.46
CA GLU A 24 -6.95 4.66 11.00
C GLU A 24 -6.92 4.74 9.48
N VAL A 25 -6.25 5.79 8.98
CA VAL A 25 -6.00 5.94 7.54
C VAL A 25 -4.50 6.08 7.32
N ALA A 26 -3.93 5.26 6.47
CA ALA A 26 -2.52 5.37 6.10
C ALA A 26 -2.38 5.35 4.58
N ALA A 27 -1.43 6.10 4.07
CA ALA A 27 -1.21 6.21 2.63
C ALA A 27 0.28 6.40 2.34
N VAL A 28 0.69 5.96 1.16
CA VAL A 28 2.05 6.14 0.64
C VAL A 28 1.98 6.37 -0.87
N GLY A 29 2.92 7.13 -1.39
CA GLY A 29 3.03 7.37 -2.83
C GLY A 29 1.95 8.28 -3.40
N ILE A 30 1.75 8.17 -4.70
CA ILE A 30 0.79 9.01 -5.41
C ILE A 30 -0.64 8.53 -5.13
N SER A 31 -1.57 9.47 -5.00
CA SER A 31 -3.00 9.15 -4.93
C SER A 31 -3.57 8.94 -6.34
N GLU A 32 -4.71 8.27 -6.42
CA GLU A 32 -5.44 8.10 -7.67
C GLU A 32 -5.78 9.46 -8.30
N GLU A 33 -6.23 10.41 -7.49
CA GLU A 33 -6.53 11.76 -7.92
C GLU A 33 -5.27 12.50 -8.38
N GLY A 34 -4.18 12.41 -7.61
CA GLY A 34 -2.90 13.01 -7.99
C GLY A 34 -2.35 12.45 -9.30
N ALA A 35 -2.53 11.16 -9.55
CA ALA A 35 -2.14 10.55 -10.82
C ALA A 35 -2.97 11.10 -11.98
N ARG A 36 -4.28 11.27 -11.77
CA ARG A 36 -5.18 11.84 -12.79
C ARG A 36 -4.80 13.28 -13.12
N GLU A 37 -4.55 14.10 -12.11
CA GLU A 37 -4.14 15.49 -12.28
C GLU A 37 -2.80 15.62 -13.00
N ALA A 38 -1.87 14.69 -12.76
CA ALA A 38 -0.58 14.65 -13.43
C ALA A 38 -0.65 14.03 -14.85
N GLY A 39 -1.83 13.64 -15.32
CA GLY A 39 -1.99 12.99 -16.62
C GLY A 39 -1.39 11.59 -16.69
N ARG A 40 -1.09 10.97 -15.56
CA ARG A 40 -0.54 9.60 -15.50
C ARG A 40 -1.64 8.57 -15.64
N LYS A 41 -1.42 7.61 -16.52
CA LYS A 41 -2.30 6.46 -16.66
C LYS A 41 -1.88 5.41 -15.63
N VAL A 42 -2.80 5.07 -14.75
CA VAL A 42 -2.57 4.12 -13.66
C VAL A 42 -3.61 3.02 -13.65
N ARG A 43 -3.29 1.94 -12.97
CA ARG A 43 -4.23 0.87 -12.65
C ARG A 43 -4.48 0.89 -11.16
N VAL A 44 -5.72 0.66 -10.76
CA VAL A 44 -6.13 0.72 -9.35
C VAL A 44 -6.92 -0.53 -9.02
N ALA A 45 -6.60 -1.15 -7.89
CA ALA A 45 -7.42 -2.21 -7.31
C ALA A 45 -7.66 -1.93 -5.84
N LYS A 46 -8.83 -2.34 -5.37
CA LYS A 46 -9.25 -2.12 -3.99
C LYS A 46 -10.07 -3.31 -3.51
N LEU A 47 -9.79 -3.78 -2.29
CA LEU A 47 -10.58 -4.81 -1.63
C LEU A 47 -11.01 -4.34 -0.24
N PRO A 48 -12.29 -4.54 0.12
CA PRO A 48 -12.75 -4.25 1.47
C PRO A 48 -12.17 -5.27 2.48
N LEU A 49 -11.83 -4.79 3.68
CA LEU A 49 -11.35 -5.67 4.75
C LEU A 49 -12.42 -6.68 5.19
N ALA A 50 -13.69 -6.34 5.03
CA ALA A 50 -14.79 -7.25 5.36
C ALA A 50 -14.70 -8.61 4.63
N ARG A 51 -13.98 -8.70 3.53
CA ARG A 51 -13.76 -9.96 2.79
C ARG A 51 -12.62 -10.79 3.35
N ASN A 52 -11.79 -10.21 4.21
CA ASN A 52 -10.62 -10.90 4.78
C ASN A 52 -11.05 -11.76 5.97
N PRO A 53 -10.69 -13.07 6.01
CA PRO A 53 -11.10 -13.96 7.10
C PRO A 53 -10.61 -13.49 8.48
N ARG A 54 -9.39 -12.97 8.56
CA ARG A 54 -8.85 -12.46 9.83
C ARG A 54 -9.60 -11.23 10.32
N ALA A 55 -9.97 -10.34 9.41
CA ALA A 55 -10.80 -9.18 9.73
C ALA A 55 -12.17 -9.62 10.27
N LYS A 56 -12.78 -10.63 9.66
CA LYS A 56 -14.04 -11.20 10.15
C LYS A 56 -13.89 -11.76 11.57
N MET A 57 -12.80 -12.46 11.86
CA MET A 57 -12.50 -13.00 13.18
C MET A 57 -12.36 -11.91 14.24
N GLN A 58 -11.94 -10.72 13.84
CA GLN A 58 -11.76 -9.55 14.70
C GLN A 58 -12.95 -8.59 14.64
N SER A 59 -14.04 -8.96 13.98
CA SER A 59 -15.23 -8.13 13.78
C SER A 59 -14.95 -6.80 13.12
N VAL A 60 -13.95 -6.77 12.22
CA VAL A 60 -13.64 -5.58 11.41
C VAL A 60 -14.55 -5.59 10.19
N GLU A 61 -15.47 -4.66 10.13
CA GLU A 61 -16.45 -4.55 9.04
C GLU A 61 -16.11 -3.45 8.05
N ASP A 62 -15.44 -2.41 8.51
CA ASP A 62 -15.11 -1.22 7.72
C ASP A 62 -13.63 -1.20 7.35
N GLY A 63 -13.34 -0.55 6.24
CA GLY A 63 -11.99 -0.35 5.79
C GLY A 63 -11.67 -1.09 4.49
N PHE A 64 -10.51 -0.79 3.94
CA PHE A 64 -10.09 -1.37 2.66
C PHE A 64 -8.57 -1.25 2.50
N VAL A 65 -8.07 -2.01 1.55
CA VAL A 65 -6.71 -1.86 0.99
C VAL A 65 -6.85 -1.48 -0.47
N LYS A 66 -6.18 -0.42 -0.87
CA LYS A 66 -6.12 0.04 -2.26
C LYS A 66 -4.66 0.13 -2.70
N ILE A 67 -4.35 -0.37 -3.90
CA ILE A 67 -3.03 -0.27 -4.51
C ILE A 67 -3.17 0.42 -5.85
N ILE A 68 -2.23 1.30 -6.14
CA ILE A 68 -2.11 2.02 -7.39
C ILE A 68 -0.81 1.59 -8.05
N SER A 69 -0.91 1.13 -9.28
CA SER A 69 0.27 0.76 -10.07
C SER A 69 0.36 1.58 -11.35
N SER A 70 1.57 1.71 -11.87
CA SER A 70 1.76 2.18 -13.23
C SER A 70 1.21 1.14 -14.21
N ARG A 71 1.08 1.51 -15.47
CA ARG A 71 0.64 0.57 -16.52
C ARG A 71 1.64 -0.56 -16.73
N SER A 72 2.91 -0.33 -16.42
CA SER A 72 3.95 -1.37 -16.46
C SER A 72 3.96 -2.29 -15.24
N GLY A 73 3.10 -2.03 -14.25
CA GLY A 73 2.95 -2.87 -13.08
C GLY A 73 3.79 -2.50 -11.87
N ILE A 74 4.43 -1.33 -11.88
CA ILE A 74 5.20 -0.85 -10.72
C ILE A 74 4.25 -0.25 -9.70
N VAL A 75 4.37 -0.64 -8.43
CA VAL A 75 3.59 -0.08 -7.33
C VAL A 75 4.02 1.36 -7.09
N ILE A 76 3.12 2.31 -7.25
CA ILE A 76 3.41 3.75 -7.13
C ILE A 76 2.62 4.43 -6.02
N GLY A 77 1.65 3.74 -5.44
CA GLY A 77 0.89 4.28 -4.33
C GLY A 77 0.02 3.23 -3.67
N GLY A 78 -0.45 3.55 -2.48
CA GLY A 78 -1.36 2.69 -1.75
C GLY A 78 -2.04 3.42 -0.60
N VAL A 79 -3.21 2.93 -0.25
CA VAL A 79 -4.01 3.45 0.88
C VAL A 79 -4.56 2.26 1.65
N ILE A 80 -4.47 2.33 2.97
CA ILE A 80 -5.11 1.38 3.87
C ILE A 80 -5.99 2.17 4.84
N VAL A 81 -7.22 1.76 4.94
CA VAL A 81 -8.17 2.27 5.94
C VAL A 81 -8.59 1.08 6.80
N GLY A 82 -8.40 1.18 8.10
CA GLY A 82 -8.76 0.10 9.02
C GLY A 82 -7.93 0.12 10.29
N PRO A 83 -8.22 -0.80 11.24
CA PRO A 83 -7.40 -0.94 12.44
C PRO A 83 -5.95 -1.24 12.08
N HIS A 84 -5.02 -0.58 12.76
CA HIS A 84 -3.58 -0.74 12.55
C HIS A 84 -3.10 -0.39 11.14
N ALA A 85 -3.81 0.48 10.42
CA ALA A 85 -3.41 0.90 9.07
C ALA A 85 -1.99 1.48 9.06
N SER A 86 -1.60 2.19 10.12
CA SER A 86 -0.25 2.77 10.25
C SER A 86 0.84 1.70 10.29
N ASP A 87 0.54 0.52 10.83
CA ASP A 87 1.47 -0.62 10.83
C ASP A 87 1.40 -1.38 9.50
N LEU A 88 0.19 -1.54 8.96
CA LEU A 88 -0.04 -2.31 7.75
C LEU A 88 0.48 -1.64 6.48
N ILE A 89 0.69 -0.33 6.49
CA ILE A 89 1.15 0.41 5.30
C ILE A 89 2.61 0.10 4.95
N PHE A 90 3.40 -0.42 5.88
CA PHE A 90 4.84 -0.58 5.69
C PHE A 90 5.21 -1.45 4.48
N PRO A 91 4.58 -2.60 4.21
CA PRO A 91 4.87 -3.34 2.98
C PRO A 91 4.64 -2.52 1.70
N LEU A 92 3.61 -1.69 1.68
CA LEU A 92 3.37 -0.80 0.53
C LEU A 92 4.40 0.32 0.45
N THR A 93 4.86 0.82 1.60
CA THR A 93 5.96 1.80 1.65
C THR A 93 7.22 1.22 1.05
N LEU A 94 7.57 -0.02 1.43
CA LEU A 94 8.72 -0.73 0.84
C LEU A 94 8.54 -0.95 -0.66
N ALA A 95 7.33 -1.31 -1.08
CA ALA A 95 7.04 -1.55 -2.50
C ALA A 95 7.24 -0.27 -3.33
N VAL A 96 6.74 0.87 -2.85
CA VAL A 96 6.92 2.16 -3.52
C VAL A 96 8.38 2.59 -3.50
N HIS A 97 9.02 2.47 -2.34
CA HIS A 97 10.43 2.85 -2.15
C HIS A 97 11.36 2.09 -3.08
N SER A 98 11.17 0.78 -3.19
CA SER A 98 12.02 -0.13 -3.97
C SER A 98 11.54 -0.36 -5.40
N ARG A 99 10.49 0.36 -5.82
CA ARG A 99 9.89 0.23 -7.16
C ARG A 99 9.52 -1.22 -7.50
N MET A 100 8.93 -1.91 -6.52
CA MET A 100 8.47 -3.28 -6.70
C MET A 100 7.32 -3.34 -7.69
N THR A 101 7.27 -4.43 -8.44
CA THR A 101 6.12 -4.72 -9.29
C THR A 101 4.99 -5.36 -8.48
N VAL A 102 3.77 -5.26 -9.00
CA VAL A 102 2.62 -5.96 -8.40
C VAL A 102 2.85 -7.48 -8.38
N ASP A 103 3.57 -8.02 -9.35
CA ASP A 103 3.92 -9.43 -9.42
C ASP A 103 4.84 -9.84 -8.28
N GLN A 104 5.86 -9.05 -8.01
CA GLN A 104 6.76 -9.27 -6.88
C GLN A 104 6.01 -9.20 -5.55
N LEU A 105 5.14 -8.19 -5.40
CA LEU A 105 4.36 -8.02 -4.18
C LEU A 105 3.36 -9.18 -3.98
N SER A 106 2.68 -9.61 -5.05
CA SER A 106 1.70 -10.70 -4.97
C SER A 106 2.34 -12.07 -4.76
N SER A 107 3.61 -12.25 -5.16
CA SER A 107 4.32 -13.51 -5.01
C SER A 107 4.94 -13.70 -3.62
N ALA A 108 5.03 -12.63 -2.83
CA ALA A 108 5.54 -12.72 -1.47
C ALA A 108 4.57 -13.50 -0.58
N PHE A 109 5.11 -14.42 0.22
CA PHE A 109 4.28 -15.19 1.14
C PHE A 109 3.82 -14.34 2.31
N THR A 110 2.54 -14.42 2.62
CA THR A 110 1.95 -13.80 3.79
C THR A 110 1.49 -14.89 4.76
N ILE A 111 1.33 -14.51 6.02
CA ILE A 111 0.70 -15.41 7.00
C ILE A 111 -0.80 -15.49 6.68
N TYR A 112 -1.34 -16.68 6.66
CA TYR A 112 -2.77 -16.89 6.51
C TYR A 112 -3.35 -17.50 7.79
N PRO A 113 -4.46 -16.98 8.34
CA PRO A 113 -5.12 -15.74 7.94
C PRO A 113 -4.46 -14.50 8.56
N SER A 114 -4.29 -13.45 7.77
CA SER A 114 -3.79 -12.16 8.27
C SER A 114 -4.44 -11.00 7.51
N ILE A 115 -4.54 -9.85 8.15
CA ILE A 115 -5.08 -8.66 7.48
C ILE A 115 -4.11 -8.19 6.38
N SER A 116 -2.81 -8.33 6.61
CA SER A 116 -1.79 -7.99 5.59
C SER A 116 -1.90 -8.86 4.33
N GLY A 117 -2.52 -10.04 4.41
CA GLY A 117 -2.81 -10.86 3.25
C GLY A 117 -3.69 -10.18 2.22
N THR A 118 -4.50 -9.20 2.63
CA THR A 118 -5.30 -8.39 1.71
C THR A 118 -4.41 -7.60 0.74
N ILE A 119 -3.23 -7.17 1.17
CA ILE A 119 -2.27 -6.47 0.30
C ILE A 119 -1.87 -7.37 -0.87
N SER A 120 -1.54 -8.62 -0.58
CA SER A 120 -1.19 -9.61 -1.60
C SER A 120 -2.36 -9.89 -2.55
N GLU A 121 -3.57 -9.98 -2.03
CA GLU A 121 -4.77 -10.22 -2.83
C GLU A 121 -5.06 -9.04 -3.78
N VAL A 122 -4.93 -7.81 -3.29
CA VAL A 122 -5.10 -6.61 -4.13
C VAL A 122 -4.04 -6.57 -5.23
N ALA A 123 -2.80 -6.89 -4.90
CA ALA A 123 -1.71 -6.95 -5.87
C ALA A 123 -1.98 -7.99 -6.96
N ARG A 124 -2.59 -9.13 -6.61
CA ARG A 124 -2.99 -10.16 -7.58
C ARG A 124 -4.03 -9.67 -8.58
N ILE A 125 -4.94 -8.82 -8.16
CA ILE A 125 -5.94 -8.24 -9.07
C ILE A 125 -5.27 -7.38 -10.14
N LEU A 126 -4.17 -6.73 -9.79
CA LEU A 126 -3.41 -5.86 -10.72
C LEU A 126 -2.40 -6.62 -11.59
N HIS A 127 -2.21 -7.89 -11.28
CA HIS A 127 -1.30 -8.76 -12.03
C HIS A 127 -1.69 -8.93 -13.50
#